data_0563ef88d9d34e4afffa41c147189cc0
#
_entry.id   0563ef88d9d34e4afffa41c147189cc0
#
_cell.length_a   1.000
_cell.length_b   1.000
_cell.length_c   1.000
_cell.angle_alpha   90.00
_cell.angle_beta   90.00
_cell.angle_gamma   90.00
#
_symmetry.space_group_name_H-M   'P 1'
#
loop_
_entity.id
_entity.type
_entity.pdbx_description
1 polymer ?
#
loop_
_entity_poly.entity_id
_entity_poly.type
_entity_poly.pdbx_seq_one_letter_code
_entity_poly.pdbx_strand_id
1 'polypeptide(L)'
;YTKEAGVRSLEREISKLIRKIITDIEINGRAFGKIDKKSLLEYLGPPKYNRLGKESVNLVGVTNGLAWTQVGGELLNVEVVKVPGKGRFSSTGKLGDVMKESIKAAEFYIKSNHLKLGIEQNIINSFDVHVHVPEGATPKDGPSAGVAMISSIVSTLTDNKVRCDVAMTGEITLKGKVLPIGGLKEKLLAAIQNGIKKVLIPHDNEKDLIEIEKEILNKIKIITVKYVDEILSETLENKIEPLIDIKPEIGQKIKNDQIEPSTQTH
;
A
#
# COMPACT_ATOMS: atom_id res chain seq x y z
N TYR A 1 3.98 -13.41 19.68
CA TYR A 1 3.25 -13.55 20.95
C TYR A 1 2.65 -12.24 21.42
N THR A 2 3.22 -11.07 21.04
CA THR A 2 2.77 -9.74 21.44
C THR A 2 2.60 -8.81 20.24
N LYS A 3 1.63 -7.88 20.33
CA LYS A 3 1.37 -6.80 19.37
C LYS A 3 0.93 -5.59 20.20
N GLU A 4 1.83 -4.63 20.43
CA GLU A 4 1.60 -3.51 21.35
C GLU A 4 2.51 -2.32 21.01
N ALA A 5 2.10 -1.13 21.43
CA ALA A 5 2.91 0.08 21.37
C ALA A 5 3.86 0.19 22.57
N GLY A 6 4.81 -0.71 22.71
CA GLY A 6 5.74 -0.75 23.81
C GLY A 6 6.22 -2.16 24.07
N VAL A 7 6.65 -2.45 25.30
CA VAL A 7 7.27 -3.75 25.65
C VAL A 7 6.65 -4.44 26.88
N ARG A 8 5.58 -3.90 27.45
CA ARG A 8 4.98 -4.44 28.68
C ARG A 8 4.46 -5.86 28.53
N SER A 9 3.78 -6.17 27.42
CA SER A 9 3.28 -7.51 27.14
C SER A 9 4.41 -8.46 26.77
N LEU A 10 5.43 -7.98 26.07
CA LEU A 10 6.66 -8.74 25.80
C LEU A 10 7.36 -9.12 27.10
N GLU A 11 7.53 -8.19 28.05
CA GLU A 11 8.09 -8.45 29.36
C GLU A 11 7.28 -9.51 30.13
N ARG A 12 5.95 -9.43 30.07
CA ARG A 12 5.07 -10.42 30.71
C ARG A 12 5.20 -11.81 30.08
N GLU A 13 5.28 -11.92 28.77
CA GLU A 13 5.45 -13.21 28.11
C GLU A 13 6.86 -13.80 28.37
N ILE A 14 7.90 -12.98 28.43
CA ILE A 14 9.25 -13.41 28.83
C ILE A 14 9.23 -13.89 30.29
N SER A 15 8.64 -13.15 31.22
CA SER A 15 8.52 -13.53 32.60
C SER A 15 7.72 -14.83 32.79
N LYS A 16 6.67 -15.03 32.01
CA LYS A 16 5.90 -16.28 32.00
C LYS A 16 6.73 -17.46 31.48
N LEU A 17 7.50 -17.23 30.42
CA LEU A 17 8.41 -18.25 29.87
C LEU A 17 9.45 -18.68 30.92
N ILE A 18 10.13 -17.72 31.57
CA ILE A 18 11.13 -17.98 32.60
C ILE A 18 10.53 -18.77 33.76
N ARG A 19 9.36 -18.37 34.26
CA ARG A 19 8.69 -19.09 35.37
C ARG A 19 8.41 -20.54 35.00
N LYS A 20 7.88 -20.79 33.77
CA LYS A 20 7.60 -22.16 33.35
C LYS A 20 8.86 -23.01 33.20
N ILE A 21 9.95 -22.43 32.72
CA ILE A 21 11.25 -23.10 32.61
C ILE A 21 11.77 -23.47 33.98
N ILE A 22 11.75 -22.54 34.96
CA ILE A 22 12.19 -22.79 36.34
C ILE A 22 11.35 -23.92 36.95
N THR A 23 10.03 -23.88 36.77
CA THR A 23 9.13 -24.94 37.27
C THR A 23 9.47 -26.31 36.65
N ASP A 24 9.80 -26.36 35.37
CA ASP A 24 10.14 -27.62 34.65
C ASP A 24 11.53 -28.17 35.17
N ILE A 25 12.48 -27.30 35.43
CA ILE A 25 13.77 -27.69 36.04
C ILE A 25 13.56 -28.26 37.45
N GLU A 26 12.84 -27.56 38.33
CA GLU A 26 12.65 -27.91 39.70
C GLU A 26 11.76 -29.15 39.90
N ILE A 27 10.69 -29.28 39.14
CA ILE A 27 9.73 -30.38 39.28
C ILE A 27 10.12 -31.60 38.46
N ASN A 28 10.58 -31.41 37.23
CA ASN A 28 10.82 -32.49 36.28
C ASN A 28 12.31 -32.83 36.11
N GLY A 29 13.22 -32.11 36.77
CA GLY A 29 14.65 -32.32 36.67
C GLY A 29 15.24 -32.11 35.29
N ARG A 30 14.54 -31.39 34.42
CA ARG A 30 14.98 -31.15 33.03
C ARG A 30 16.17 -30.19 33.01
N ALA A 31 17.29 -30.64 32.46
CA ALA A 31 18.38 -29.72 32.11
C ALA A 31 17.92 -28.80 30.99
N PHE A 32 18.00 -27.48 31.22
CA PHE A 32 17.58 -26.49 30.27
C PHE A 32 18.78 -25.93 29.49
N GLY A 33 18.67 -25.96 28.18
CA GLY A 33 19.68 -25.43 27.26
C GLY A 33 19.23 -24.14 26.57
N LYS A 34 19.34 -24.08 25.26
CA LYS A 34 18.97 -22.92 24.43
C LYS A 34 17.45 -22.88 24.17
N ILE A 35 16.85 -21.71 24.29
CA ILE A 35 15.47 -21.47 23.89
C ILE A 35 15.41 -21.31 22.38
N ASP A 36 14.69 -22.17 21.71
CA ASP A 36 14.41 -22.14 20.28
C ASP A 36 12.89 -21.98 20.01
N LYS A 37 12.50 -21.97 18.74
CA LYS A 37 11.09 -21.86 18.35
C LYS A 37 10.21 -23.00 18.87
N LYS A 38 10.78 -24.22 19.02
CA LYS A 38 10.06 -25.39 19.53
C LYS A 38 9.80 -25.24 21.02
N SER A 39 10.79 -24.80 21.78
CA SER A 39 10.66 -24.50 23.20
C SER A 39 9.61 -23.39 23.45
N LEU A 40 9.57 -22.36 22.60
CA LEU A 40 8.55 -21.31 22.70
C LEU A 40 7.14 -21.87 22.51
N LEU A 41 6.93 -22.76 21.54
CA LEU A 41 5.63 -23.41 21.33
C LEU A 41 5.24 -24.29 22.52
N GLU A 42 6.18 -25.02 23.11
CA GLU A 42 5.95 -25.88 24.28
C GLU A 42 5.55 -25.06 25.50
N TYR A 43 6.27 -23.98 25.80
CA TYR A 43 6.05 -23.19 27.02
C TYR A 43 4.96 -22.11 26.90
N LEU A 44 4.84 -21.44 25.75
CA LEU A 44 3.90 -20.34 25.56
C LEU A 44 2.65 -20.73 24.76
N GLY A 45 2.67 -21.89 24.11
CA GLY A 45 1.63 -22.32 23.16
C GLY A 45 1.79 -21.66 21.78
N PRO A 46 0.81 -21.80 20.90
CA PRO A 46 0.86 -21.20 19.56
C PRO A 46 0.91 -19.68 19.63
N PRO A 47 1.58 -19.02 18.66
CA PRO A 47 1.55 -17.56 18.55
C PRO A 47 0.12 -17.03 18.45
N LYS A 48 -0.17 -15.99 19.24
CA LYS A 48 -1.51 -15.36 19.28
C LYS A 48 -1.80 -14.52 18.04
N TYR A 49 -0.74 -14.03 17.39
CA TYR A 49 -0.83 -13.14 16.24
C TYR A 49 -0.15 -13.81 15.04
N ASN A 50 -0.96 -14.16 14.06
CA ASN A 50 -0.46 -14.52 12.75
C ASN A 50 -0.30 -13.24 11.94
N ARG A 51 0.84 -13.06 11.30
CA ARG A 51 0.99 -11.98 10.31
C ARG A 51 0.34 -12.43 9.02
N LEU A 52 -0.59 -11.65 8.50
CA LEU A 52 -0.93 -11.76 7.09
C LEU A 52 0.35 -11.37 6.34
N GLY A 53 0.97 -12.37 5.71
CA GLY A 53 2.11 -12.13 4.83
C GLY A 53 1.64 -11.59 3.49
N LYS A 54 2.59 -11.12 2.69
CA LYS A 54 2.33 -10.85 1.27
C LYS A 54 1.91 -12.14 0.56
N GLU A 55 1.17 -12.00 -0.53
CA GLU A 55 0.92 -13.11 -1.45
C GLU A 55 2.24 -13.68 -1.97
N SER A 56 2.26 -14.98 -2.24
CA SER A 56 3.45 -15.68 -2.74
C SER A 56 3.57 -15.62 -4.26
N VAL A 57 2.50 -15.25 -4.94
CA VAL A 57 2.37 -15.17 -6.41
C VAL A 57 1.74 -13.86 -6.82
N ASN A 58 2.03 -13.44 -8.05
CA ASN A 58 1.44 -12.25 -8.64
C ASN A 58 -0.02 -12.53 -9.03
N LEU A 59 -0.95 -11.74 -8.50
CA LEU A 59 -2.39 -11.88 -8.71
C LEU A 59 -2.97 -10.64 -9.38
N VAL A 60 -4.06 -10.83 -10.12
CA VAL A 60 -4.88 -9.72 -10.61
C VAL A 60 -5.69 -9.14 -9.45
N GLY A 61 -5.70 -7.82 -9.34
CA GLY A 61 -6.54 -7.12 -8.37
C GLY A 61 -6.06 -7.19 -6.91
N VAL A 62 -4.87 -7.70 -6.63
CA VAL A 62 -4.35 -7.80 -5.25
C VAL A 62 -3.08 -6.98 -5.10
N THR A 63 -3.11 -5.96 -4.23
CA THR A 63 -1.96 -5.09 -3.95
C THR A 63 -1.61 -5.04 -2.48
N ASN A 64 -0.34 -4.77 -2.20
CA ASN A 64 0.16 -4.56 -0.85
C ASN A 64 0.28 -3.06 -0.57
N GLY A 65 -0.68 -2.50 0.16
CA GLY A 65 -0.57 -1.18 0.78
C GLY A 65 0.23 -1.25 2.08
N LEU A 66 0.60 -0.10 2.61
CA LEU A 66 1.26 0.05 3.90
C LEU A 66 0.46 1.00 4.78
N ALA A 67 0.08 0.54 5.96
CA ALA A 67 -0.61 1.30 6.98
C ALA A 67 0.29 1.55 8.19
N TRP A 68 0.00 2.63 8.91
CA TRP A 68 0.56 2.91 10.21
C TRP A 68 -0.56 2.84 11.26
N THR A 69 -0.26 2.21 12.40
CA THR A 69 -1.15 2.08 13.53
C THR A 69 -0.43 2.45 14.83
N GLN A 70 -1.16 2.62 15.92
CA GLN A 70 -0.57 2.88 17.23
C GLN A 70 0.41 1.79 17.71
N VAL A 71 0.32 0.59 17.12
CA VAL A 71 1.18 -0.55 17.45
C VAL A 71 2.27 -0.81 16.41
N GLY A 72 2.47 0.11 15.48
CA GLY A 72 3.50 0.04 14.44
C GLY A 72 2.94 -0.02 13.03
N GLY A 73 3.80 -0.32 12.05
CA GLY A 73 3.39 -0.48 10.66
C GLY A 73 2.78 -1.86 10.39
N GLU A 74 1.88 -1.90 9.41
CA GLU A 74 1.22 -3.12 8.94
C GLU A 74 1.16 -3.18 7.42
N LEU A 75 1.21 -4.40 6.88
CA LEU A 75 0.86 -4.64 5.50
C LEU A 75 -0.66 -4.61 5.35
N LEU A 76 -1.14 -3.84 4.40
CA LEU A 76 -2.55 -3.67 4.09
C LEU A 76 -2.84 -4.28 2.73
N ASN A 77 -3.38 -5.49 2.70
CA ASN A 77 -3.80 -6.10 1.44
C ASN A 77 -5.08 -5.42 0.94
N VAL A 78 -5.09 -5.06 -0.33
CA VAL A 78 -6.27 -4.53 -1.03
C VAL A 78 -6.61 -5.51 -2.13
N GLU A 79 -7.81 -6.04 -2.09
CA GLU A 79 -8.34 -7.00 -3.05
C GLU A 79 -9.47 -6.36 -3.86
N VAL A 80 -9.44 -6.51 -5.17
CA VAL A 80 -10.46 -5.98 -6.08
C VAL A 80 -10.93 -7.06 -7.03
N VAL A 81 -12.24 -7.12 -7.20
CA VAL A 81 -12.88 -7.99 -8.19
C VAL A 81 -13.81 -7.17 -9.09
N LYS A 82 -14.01 -7.63 -10.32
CA LYS A 82 -15.03 -7.10 -11.23
C LYS A 82 -16.06 -8.19 -11.54
N VAL A 83 -17.32 -7.81 -11.60
CA VAL A 83 -18.43 -8.69 -12.00
C VAL A 83 -19.29 -8.00 -13.06
N PRO A 84 -19.97 -8.72 -13.98
CA PRO A 84 -20.89 -8.09 -14.90
C PRO A 84 -21.90 -7.18 -14.16
N GLY A 85 -22.06 -5.94 -14.60
CA GLY A 85 -22.84 -4.95 -13.87
C GLY A 85 -23.15 -3.70 -14.68
N LYS A 86 -23.16 -2.55 -14.01
CA LYS A 86 -23.52 -1.23 -14.58
C LYS A 86 -22.50 -0.15 -14.22
N GLY A 87 -21.25 -0.50 -13.97
CA GLY A 87 -20.16 0.46 -13.66
C GLY A 87 -20.23 1.00 -12.21
N ARG A 88 -20.80 0.25 -11.28
CA ARG A 88 -20.88 0.65 -9.85
C ARG A 88 -19.61 0.28 -9.12
N PHE A 89 -19.19 1.16 -8.20
CA PHE A 89 -18.10 0.89 -7.27
C PHE A 89 -18.65 0.70 -5.86
N SER A 90 -18.15 -0.32 -5.19
CA SER A 90 -18.54 -0.65 -3.81
C SER A 90 -17.35 -1.11 -3.00
N SER A 91 -17.45 -1.10 -1.68
CA SER A 91 -16.33 -1.50 -0.81
C SER A 91 -16.79 -2.18 0.47
N THR A 92 -15.94 -3.07 1.00
CA THR A 92 -16.09 -3.73 2.30
C THR A 92 -14.75 -3.77 3.06
N GLY A 93 -14.76 -4.08 4.36
CA GLY A 93 -13.56 -4.19 5.20
C GLY A 93 -13.53 -3.22 6.40
N LYS A 94 -14.69 -2.72 6.85
CA LYS A 94 -14.81 -1.69 7.93
C LYS A 94 -13.96 -0.45 7.66
N LEU A 95 -14.04 0.05 6.42
CA LEU A 95 -13.32 1.24 5.99
C LEU A 95 -13.95 2.49 6.57
N GLY A 96 -13.14 3.37 7.12
CA GLY A 96 -13.54 4.72 7.51
C GLY A 96 -13.85 5.60 6.30
N ASP A 97 -14.33 6.80 6.55
CA ASP A 97 -14.82 7.67 5.48
C ASP A 97 -13.69 8.16 4.58
N VAL A 98 -12.50 8.44 5.13
CA VAL A 98 -11.33 8.87 4.34
C VAL A 98 -10.88 7.78 3.36
N MET A 99 -10.91 6.51 3.76
CA MET A 99 -10.60 5.41 2.84
C MET A 99 -11.66 5.24 1.74
N LYS A 100 -12.94 5.44 2.06
CA LYS A 100 -14.03 5.44 1.06
C LYS A 100 -13.89 6.59 0.05
N GLU A 101 -13.48 7.78 0.53
CA GLU A 101 -13.15 8.92 -0.34
C GLU A 101 -11.96 8.60 -1.25
N SER A 102 -10.92 7.92 -0.76
CA SER A 102 -9.79 7.48 -1.57
C SER A 102 -10.21 6.51 -2.68
N ILE A 103 -11.16 5.59 -2.42
CA ILE A 103 -11.74 4.72 -3.45
C ILE A 103 -12.49 5.55 -4.49
N LYS A 104 -13.27 6.55 -4.06
CA LYS A 104 -13.97 7.47 -4.96
C LYS A 104 -13.00 8.29 -5.80
N ALA A 105 -11.92 8.81 -5.22
CA ALA A 105 -10.90 9.52 -5.97
C ALA A 105 -10.25 8.63 -7.04
N ALA A 106 -9.95 7.36 -6.71
CA ALA A 106 -9.45 6.38 -7.65
C ALA A 106 -10.45 6.09 -8.78
N GLU A 107 -11.74 5.90 -8.45
CA GLU A 107 -12.83 5.72 -9.43
C GLU A 107 -12.86 6.85 -10.45
N PHE A 108 -12.92 8.10 -9.98
CA PHE A 108 -13.01 9.25 -10.88
C PHE A 108 -11.73 9.49 -11.69
N TYR A 109 -10.55 9.24 -11.11
CA TYR A 109 -9.30 9.28 -11.84
C TYR A 109 -9.30 8.27 -12.99
N ILE A 110 -9.69 7.02 -12.71
CA ILE A 110 -9.74 5.95 -13.73
C ILE A 110 -10.74 6.31 -14.82
N LYS A 111 -11.95 6.74 -14.47
CA LYS A 111 -12.98 7.15 -15.45
C LYS A 111 -12.53 8.32 -16.34
N SER A 112 -11.79 9.28 -15.79
CA SER A 112 -11.28 10.43 -16.55
C SER A 112 -10.03 10.13 -17.37
N ASN A 113 -9.28 9.08 -17.06
CA ASN A 113 -8.02 8.71 -17.73
C ASN A 113 -8.08 7.31 -18.37
N HIS A 114 -9.25 6.74 -18.54
CA HIS A 114 -9.42 5.34 -18.94
C HIS A 114 -8.67 4.97 -20.23
N LEU A 115 -8.66 5.85 -21.24
CA LEU A 115 -7.94 5.62 -22.49
C LEU A 115 -6.42 5.57 -22.28
N LYS A 116 -5.87 6.43 -21.41
CA LYS A 116 -4.44 6.39 -21.01
C LYS A 116 -4.09 5.12 -20.26
N LEU A 117 -5.04 4.60 -19.50
CA LEU A 117 -4.90 3.37 -18.71
C LEU A 117 -5.20 2.10 -19.52
N GLY A 118 -5.41 2.20 -20.84
CA GLY A 118 -5.70 1.06 -21.70
C GLY A 118 -7.06 0.40 -21.39
N ILE A 119 -8.01 1.16 -20.84
CA ILE A 119 -9.32 0.65 -20.41
C ILE A 119 -10.39 1.20 -21.39
N GLU A 120 -11.10 0.31 -22.05
CA GLU A 120 -12.22 0.71 -22.92
C GLU A 120 -13.41 1.19 -22.07
N GLN A 121 -14.15 2.17 -22.60
CA GLN A 121 -15.33 2.73 -21.92
C GLN A 121 -16.42 1.68 -21.65
N ASN A 122 -16.58 0.69 -22.53
CA ASN A 122 -17.50 -0.43 -22.34
C ASN A 122 -17.16 -1.26 -21.11
N ILE A 123 -15.87 -1.49 -20.80
CA ILE A 123 -15.41 -2.21 -19.61
C ILE A 123 -15.90 -1.48 -18.35
N ILE A 124 -15.69 -0.15 -18.29
CA ILE A 124 -16.12 0.66 -17.14
C ILE A 124 -17.64 0.59 -16.93
N ASN A 125 -18.40 0.58 -18.02
CA ASN A 125 -19.87 0.63 -17.98
C ASN A 125 -20.53 -0.75 -17.78
N SER A 126 -19.82 -1.84 -18.09
CA SER A 126 -20.37 -3.20 -18.09
C SER A 126 -19.97 -4.05 -16.88
N PHE A 127 -19.08 -3.54 -16.03
CA PHE A 127 -18.64 -4.24 -14.83
C PHE A 127 -18.83 -3.41 -13.58
N ASP A 128 -19.40 -4.01 -12.56
CA ASP A 128 -19.35 -3.48 -11.18
C ASP A 128 -18.02 -3.90 -10.55
N VAL A 129 -17.40 -2.98 -9.82
CA VAL A 129 -16.10 -3.16 -9.16
C VAL A 129 -16.31 -3.18 -7.66
N HIS A 130 -15.76 -4.20 -7.00
CA HIS A 130 -15.80 -4.30 -5.54
C HIS A 130 -14.40 -4.29 -4.96
N VAL A 131 -14.15 -3.35 -4.04
CA VAL A 131 -12.88 -3.22 -3.30
C VAL A 131 -13.07 -3.82 -1.92
N HIS A 132 -12.23 -4.79 -1.57
CA HIS A 132 -12.22 -5.40 -0.23
C HIS A 132 -10.87 -5.19 0.44
N VAL A 133 -10.90 -4.81 1.71
CA VAL A 133 -9.70 -4.78 2.55
C VAL A 133 -9.92 -5.77 3.70
N PRO A 134 -9.23 -6.92 3.69
CA PRO A 134 -9.37 -7.96 4.71
C PRO A 134 -9.13 -7.47 6.14
N GLU A 135 -9.35 -8.34 7.13
CA GLU A 135 -9.24 -8.04 8.57
C GLU A 135 -10.26 -7.02 9.10
N GLY A 136 -11.53 -7.22 8.79
CA GLY A 136 -12.65 -6.38 9.25
C GLY A 136 -12.81 -6.29 10.77
N ALA A 137 -12.02 -7.00 11.58
CA ALA A 137 -12.01 -6.86 13.03
C ALA A 137 -11.41 -5.52 13.49
N THR A 138 -10.46 -4.98 12.74
CA THR A 138 -9.79 -3.70 13.03
C THR A 138 -10.31 -2.62 12.08
N PRO A 139 -10.93 -1.55 12.57
CA PRO A 139 -11.29 -0.41 11.72
C PRO A 139 -10.05 0.18 11.04
N LYS A 140 -10.18 0.51 9.76
CA LYS A 140 -9.10 1.08 8.95
C LYS A 140 -9.56 2.42 8.41
N ASP A 141 -8.74 3.44 8.60
CA ASP A 141 -8.98 4.77 8.02
C ASP A 141 -7.67 5.47 7.67
N GLY A 142 -7.76 6.41 6.74
CA GLY A 142 -6.63 7.22 6.31
C GLY A 142 -6.42 7.22 4.79
N PRO A 143 -5.83 8.30 4.24
CA PRO A 143 -5.71 8.51 2.79
C PRO A 143 -4.55 7.73 2.16
N SER A 144 -3.60 7.23 2.95
CA SER A 144 -2.32 6.68 2.46
C SER A 144 -2.42 5.36 1.69
N ALA A 145 -3.62 4.75 1.61
CA ALA A 145 -3.88 3.55 0.82
C ALA A 145 -4.37 3.86 -0.61
N GLY A 146 -4.54 5.13 -0.97
CA GLY A 146 -5.08 5.53 -2.28
C GLY A 146 -4.32 4.93 -3.47
N VAL A 147 -2.98 4.92 -3.41
CA VAL A 147 -2.14 4.33 -4.47
C VAL A 147 -2.32 2.80 -4.58
N ALA A 148 -2.54 2.10 -3.47
CA ALA A 148 -2.81 0.66 -3.51
C ALA A 148 -4.20 0.37 -4.08
N MET A 149 -5.20 1.17 -3.71
CA MET A 149 -6.57 1.05 -4.23
C MET A 149 -6.62 1.24 -5.74
N ILE A 150 -6.01 2.32 -6.26
CA ILE A 150 -6.01 2.57 -7.70
C ILE A 150 -5.26 1.49 -8.46
N SER A 151 -4.12 1.00 -7.92
CA SER A 151 -3.34 -0.07 -8.57
C SER A 151 -4.12 -1.38 -8.64
N SER A 152 -4.85 -1.77 -7.57
CA SER A 152 -5.70 -2.94 -7.57
C SER A 152 -6.86 -2.82 -8.57
N ILE A 153 -7.51 -1.65 -8.63
CA ILE A 153 -8.63 -1.41 -9.54
C ILE A 153 -8.16 -1.45 -11.01
N VAL A 154 -7.07 -0.76 -11.33
CA VAL A 154 -6.50 -0.78 -12.70
C VAL A 154 -6.07 -2.19 -13.08
N SER A 155 -5.37 -2.91 -12.20
CA SER A 155 -5.02 -4.32 -12.39
C SER A 155 -6.25 -5.17 -12.75
N THR A 156 -7.35 -5.02 -12.00
CA THR A 156 -8.59 -5.77 -12.22
C THR A 156 -9.26 -5.41 -13.54
N LEU A 157 -9.30 -4.12 -13.89
CA LEU A 157 -9.96 -3.68 -15.14
C LEU A 157 -9.16 -4.04 -16.40
N THR A 158 -7.82 -4.15 -16.26
CA THR A 158 -6.92 -4.50 -17.38
C THR A 158 -6.50 -5.97 -17.38
N ASP A 159 -6.96 -6.79 -16.42
CA ASP A 159 -6.52 -8.18 -16.20
C ASP A 159 -4.99 -8.33 -16.11
N ASN A 160 -4.29 -7.29 -15.65
CA ASN A 160 -2.84 -7.24 -15.52
C ASN A 160 -2.44 -7.53 -14.08
N LYS A 161 -1.60 -8.54 -13.88
CA LYS A 161 -1.19 -8.98 -12.54
C LYS A 161 -0.35 -7.94 -11.82
N VAL A 162 -0.51 -7.89 -10.50
CA VAL A 162 0.29 -7.07 -9.59
C VAL A 162 1.48 -7.88 -9.08
N ARG A 163 2.64 -7.27 -9.00
CA ARG A 163 3.86 -7.86 -8.42
C ARG A 163 3.69 -8.02 -6.92
N CYS A 164 3.73 -9.25 -6.43
CA CYS A 164 3.54 -9.59 -5.02
C CYS A 164 4.69 -9.12 -4.10
N ASP A 165 5.86 -8.81 -4.65
CA ASP A 165 7.03 -8.33 -3.90
C ASP A 165 7.15 -6.80 -3.83
N VAL A 166 6.13 -6.08 -4.32
CA VAL A 166 6.02 -4.62 -4.26
C VAL A 166 4.97 -4.21 -3.24
N ALA A 167 5.28 -3.23 -2.40
CA ALA A 167 4.31 -2.54 -1.57
C ALA A 167 4.33 -1.03 -1.85
N MET A 168 3.27 -0.34 -1.47
CA MET A 168 3.13 1.07 -1.77
C MET A 168 2.38 1.83 -0.70
N THR A 169 2.63 3.12 -0.62
CA THR A 169 1.88 4.04 0.23
C THR A 169 1.84 5.42 -0.41
N GLY A 170 0.72 6.09 -0.30
CA GLY A 170 0.53 7.43 -0.86
C GLY A 170 -0.96 7.78 -0.96
N GLU A 171 -1.28 9.04 -0.77
CA GLU A 171 -2.58 9.59 -1.09
C GLU A 171 -2.62 9.99 -2.56
N ILE A 172 -3.77 9.85 -3.21
CA ILE A 172 -3.95 10.22 -4.62
C ILE A 172 -4.88 11.42 -4.75
N THR A 173 -4.57 12.29 -5.72
CA THR A 173 -5.47 13.37 -6.14
C THR A 173 -6.24 12.97 -7.39
N LEU A 174 -7.33 13.68 -7.70
CA LEU A 174 -8.10 13.51 -8.94
C LEU A 174 -7.28 13.77 -10.22
N LYS A 175 -6.11 14.38 -10.11
CA LYS A 175 -5.17 14.61 -11.22
C LYS A 175 -4.03 13.59 -11.26
N GLY A 176 -4.08 12.58 -10.39
CA GLY A 176 -3.09 11.51 -10.33
C GLY A 176 -1.77 11.88 -9.64
N LYS A 177 -1.70 13.03 -8.96
CA LYS A 177 -0.54 13.34 -8.13
C LYS A 177 -0.56 12.47 -6.87
N VAL A 178 0.62 12.00 -6.46
CA VAL A 178 0.81 11.24 -5.22
C VAL A 178 1.26 12.21 -4.13
N LEU A 179 0.49 12.28 -3.03
CA LEU A 179 0.74 13.18 -1.91
C LEU A 179 1.48 12.48 -0.77
N PRO A 180 2.24 13.22 0.06
CA PRO A 180 3.02 12.67 1.16
C PRO A 180 2.17 12.05 2.26
N ILE A 181 2.79 11.16 3.04
CA ILE A 181 2.16 10.37 4.11
C ILE A 181 2.98 10.46 5.40
N GLY A 182 2.37 10.06 6.51
CA GLY A 182 3.05 9.90 7.80
C GLY A 182 3.45 8.46 8.09
N GLY A 183 4.31 8.27 9.11
CA GLY A 183 4.73 6.96 9.62
C GLY A 183 5.58 6.15 8.63
N LEU A 184 6.45 6.80 7.85
CA LEU A 184 7.24 6.14 6.82
C LEU A 184 8.15 5.05 7.39
N LYS A 185 8.83 5.30 8.51
CA LYS A 185 9.73 4.34 9.16
C LYS A 185 9.00 3.05 9.54
N GLU A 186 7.86 3.17 10.19
CA GLU A 186 7.04 2.02 10.61
C GLU A 186 6.53 1.23 9.40
N LYS A 187 6.13 1.92 8.34
CA LYS A 187 5.68 1.31 7.08
C LYS A 187 6.81 0.52 6.40
N LEU A 188 8.02 1.06 6.35
CA LEU A 188 9.19 0.35 5.80
C LEU A 188 9.55 -0.87 6.63
N LEU A 189 9.50 -0.77 7.97
CA LEU A 189 9.73 -1.91 8.86
C LEU A 189 8.70 -3.01 8.62
N ALA A 190 7.42 -2.65 8.45
CA ALA A 190 6.37 -3.61 8.13
C ALA A 190 6.62 -4.30 6.77
N ALA A 191 7.02 -3.54 5.76
CA ALA A 191 7.36 -4.08 4.45
C ALA A 191 8.50 -5.11 4.53
N ILE A 192 9.59 -4.77 5.22
CA ILE A 192 10.74 -5.67 5.42
C ILE A 192 10.33 -6.93 6.17
N GLN A 193 9.55 -6.80 7.25
CA GLN A 193 9.08 -7.92 8.05
C GLN A 193 8.19 -8.89 7.30
N ASN A 194 7.48 -8.42 6.25
CA ASN A 194 6.63 -9.24 5.39
C ASN A 194 7.35 -9.69 4.09
N GLY A 195 8.67 -9.48 3.99
CA GLY A 195 9.46 -9.96 2.86
C GLY A 195 9.19 -9.21 1.55
N ILE A 196 8.72 -7.97 1.63
CA ILE A 196 8.62 -7.06 0.49
C ILE A 196 10.01 -6.68 0.03
N LYS A 197 10.24 -6.63 -1.28
CA LYS A 197 11.54 -6.28 -1.85
C LYS A 197 11.61 -4.82 -2.31
N LYS A 198 10.47 -4.24 -2.68
CA LYS A 198 10.38 -2.89 -3.23
C LYS A 198 9.23 -2.12 -2.59
N VAL A 199 9.47 -0.88 -2.19
CA VAL A 199 8.44 0.02 -1.68
C VAL A 199 8.38 1.29 -2.52
N LEU A 200 7.18 1.64 -2.95
CA LEU A 200 6.88 2.90 -3.64
C LEU A 200 6.38 3.91 -2.62
N ILE A 201 7.04 5.05 -2.53
CA ILE A 201 6.70 6.15 -1.61
C ILE A 201 6.50 7.46 -2.36
N PRO A 202 5.72 8.40 -1.82
CA PRO A 202 5.59 9.72 -2.42
C PRO A 202 6.96 10.42 -2.48
N HIS A 203 7.22 11.14 -3.58
CA HIS A 203 8.46 11.89 -3.76
C HIS A 203 8.71 12.88 -2.62
N ASP A 204 7.67 13.54 -2.13
CA ASP A 204 7.77 14.53 -1.05
C ASP A 204 8.16 13.90 0.31
N ASN A 205 8.12 12.56 0.45
CA ASN A 205 8.66 11.84 1.60
C ASN A 205 10.14 11.42 1.44
N GLU A 206 10.81 11.78 0.35
CA GLU A 206 12.25 11.49 0.19
C GLU A 206 13.09 12.11 1.31
N LYS A 207 12.72 13.31 1.78
CA LYS A 207 13.33 13.98 2.91
C LYS A 207 13.27 13.18 4.21
N ASP A 208 12.21 12.41 4.42
CA ASP A 208 12.00 11.63 5.65
C ASP A 208 12.95 10.42 5.73
N LEU A 209 13.53 10.00 4.60
CA LEU A 209 14.52 8.92 4.55
C LEU A 209 15.82 9.26 5.29
N ILE A 210 16.12 10.56 5.47
CA ILE A 210 17.31 11.02 6.18
C ILE A 210 17.26 10.61 7.66
N GLU A 211 16.06 10.54 8.24
CA GLU A 211 15.85 10.19 9.64
C GLU A 211 15.80 8.66 9.87
N ILE A 212 15.88 7.85 8.81
CA ILE A 212 15.78 6.39 8.89
C ILE A 212 17.18 5.77 8.88
N GLU A 213 17.38 4.80 9.76
CA GLU A 213 18.65 4.11 9.93
C GLU A 213 19.08 3.41 8.62
N LYS A 214 20.33 3.57 8.23
CA LYS A 214 20.91 2.96 7.01
C LYS A 214 20.71 1.44 6.94
N GLU A 215 20.70 0.78 8.10
CA GLU A 215 20.46 -0.66 8.19
C GLU A 215 19.06 -1.07 7.71
N ILE A 216 18.07 -0.21 7.87
CA ILE A 216 16.71 -0.41 7.35
C ILE A 216 16.68 -0.15 5.86
N LEU A 217 17.24 0.99 5.41
CA LEU A 217 17.27 1.39 4.02
C LEU A 217 17.98 0.36 3.12
N ASN A 218 19.05 -0.26 3.62
CA ASN A 218 19.81 -1.27 2.87
C ASN A 218 19.06 -2.61 2.69
N LYS A 219 17.95 -2.83 3.41
CA LYS A 219 17.19 -4.10 3.34
C LYS A 219 16.07 -4.09 2.31
N ILE A 220 15.74 -2.92 1.73
CA ILE A 220 14.59 -2.77 0.86
C ILE A 220 14.86 -1.73 -0.22
N LYS A 221 14.44 -2.01 -1.45
CA LYS A 221 14.52 -1.03 -2.54
C LYS A 221 13.40 -0.01 -2.40
N ILE A 222 13.74 1.27 -2.28
CA ILE A 222 12.79 2.37 -2.20
C ILE A 222 12.79 3.12 -3.52
N ILE A 223 11.60 3.42 -4.03
CA ILE A 223 11.39 4.23 -5.24
C ILE A 223 10.44 5.35 -4.87
N THR A 224 10.87 6.59 -5.14
CA THR A 224 10.03 7.78 -4.98
C THR A 224 9.22 8.02 -6.25
N VAL A 225 7.95 8.38 -6.09
CA VAL A 225 7.00 8.56 -7.19
C VAL A 225 6.21 9.86 -7.03
N LYS A 226 5.91 10.53 -8.12
CA LYS A 226 5.15 11.79 -8.18
C LYS A 226 3.73 11.59 -8.69
N TYR A 227 3.53 10.61 -9.57
CA TYR A 227 2.26 10.38 -10.27
C TYR A 227 1.88 8.89 -10.25
N VAL A 228 0.58 8.64 -10.41
CA VAL A 228 -0.02 7.30 -10.48
C VAL A 228 0.61 6.44 -11.58
N ASP A 229 0.96 7.04 -12.73
CA ASP A 229 1.53 6.31 -13.86
C ASP A 229 2.87 5.63 -13.48
N GLU A 230 3.69 6.30 -12.65
CA GLU A 230 4.94 5.75 -12.13
C GLU A 230 4.66 4.57 -11.18
N ILE A 231 3.61 4.69 -10.32
CA ILE A 231 3.16 3.58 -9.47
C ILE A 231 2.78 2.37 -10.31
N LEU A 232 1.92 2.56 -11.31
CA LEU A 232 1.41 1.47 -12.14
C LEU A 232 2.53 0.78 -12.91
N SER A 233 3.50 1.54 -13.44
CA SER A 233 4.66 0.99 -14.18
C SER A 233 5.56 0.10 -13.31
N GLU A 234 5.68 0.40 -12.00
CA GLU A 234 6.51 -0.35 -11.05
C GLU A 234 5.76 -1.52 -10.41
N THR A 235 4.43 -1.48 -10.41
CA THR A 235 3.54 -2.41 -9.70
C THR A 235 3.02 -3.52 -10.58
N LEU A 236 2.62 -3.20 -11.81
CA LEU A 236 2.05 -4.16 -12.75
C LEU A 236 3.13 -5.00 -13.45
N GLU A 237 2.79 -6.25 -13.79
CA GLU A 237 3.71 -7.12 -14.54
C GLU A 237 3.96 -6.62 -15.96
N ASN A 238 2.88 -6.25 -16.65
CA ASN A 238 2.93 -5.77 -18.02
C ASN A 238 2.74 -4.26 -18.07
N LYS A 239 3.43 -3.62 -18.99
CA LYS A 239 3.24 -2.20 -19.25
C LYS A 239 1.83 -1.95 -19.76
N ILE A 240 1.21 -0.88 -19.29
CA ILE A 240 -0.08 -0.41 -19.81
C ILE A 240 0.14 0.17 -21.21
N GLU A 241 -0.65 -0.27 -22.17
CA GLU A 241 -0.69 0.27 -23.53
C GLU A 241 -1.91 1.21 -23.65
N PRO A 242 -1.68 2.54 -23.79
CA PRO A 242 -2.77 3.49 -23.97
C PRO A 242 -3.57 3.19 -25.26
N LEU A 243 -4.88 3.40 -25.21
CA LEU A 243 -5.78 3.27 -26.39
C LEU A 243 -5.76 4.51 -27.30
N ILE A 244 -5.01 5.55 -26.93
CA ILE A 244 -4.79 6.77 -27.72
C ILE A 244 -3.30 7.06 -27.82
N ASP A 245 -2.88 7.50 -29.02
CA ASP A 245 -1.55 8.09 -29.20
C ASP A 245 -1.43 9.37 -28.39
N ILE A 246 -0.79 9.27 -27.23
CA ILE A 246 -0.45 10.44 -26.42
C ILE A 246 0.71 11.14 -27.15
N LYS A 247 0.39 12.08 -28.07
CA LYS A 247 1.40 13.03 -28.53
C LYS A 247 1.83 13.86 -27.32
N PRO A 248 3.13 13.92 -26.98
CA PRO A 248 3.58 14.79 -25.91
C PRO A 248 3.15 16.22 -26.28
N GLU A 249 2.45 16.90 -25.38
CA GLU A 249 2.20 18.34 -25.48
C GLU A 249 3.57 19.04 -25.39
N ILE A 250 4.16 19.27 -26.57
CA ILE A 250 5.31 20.16 -26.71
C ILE A 250 4.77 21.54 -26.37
N GLY A 251 5.26 22.11 -25.28
CA GLY A 251 4.80 23.37 -24.70
C GLY A 251 4.51 24.42 -25.75
N GLN A 252 3.26 24.86 -25.80
CA GLN A 252 2.88 26.03 -26.58
C GLN A 252 3.67 27.22 -26.02
N LYS A 253 4.69 27.65 -26.77
CA LYS A 253 5.32 28.97 -26.59
C LYS A 253 4.21 29.99 -26.75
N ILE A 254 3.85 30.66 -25.67
CA ILE A 254 3.04 31.87 -25.69
C ILE A 254 3.78 32.85 -26.61
N LYS A 255 3.26 33.08 -27.81
CA LYS A 255 3.67 34.19 -28.64
C LYS A 255 3.17 35.45 -27.92
N ASN A 256 4.11 36.24 -27.41
CA ASN A 256 3.85 37.61 -27.00
C ASN A 256 3.43 38.37 -28.26
N ASP A 257 2.13 38.57 -28.46
CA ASP A 257 1.64 39.57 -29.39
C ASP A 257 2.00 40.97 -28.79
N GLN A 258 2.87 41.64 -29.50
CA GLN A 258 3.23 43.03 -29.24
C GLN A 258 1.98 43.91 -29.41
N ILE A 259 1.54 44.51 -28.32
CA ILE A 259 0.53 45.57 -28.36
C ILE A 259 1.29 46.83 -28.84
N GLU A 260 1.04 47.23 -30.10
CA GLU A 260 1.44 48.55 -30.61
C GLU A 260 0.56 49.62 -29.93
N PRO A 261 1.14 50.73 -29.45
CA PRO A 261 0.37 51.84 -28.90
C PRO A 261 -0.26 52.64 -30.03
N SER A 262 -1.60 52.66 -30.09
CA SER A 262 -2.35 53.58 -30.97
C SER A 262 -2.20 55.01 -30.48
N THR A 263 -1.45 55.79 -31.19
CA THR A 263 -1.48 57.26 -31.15
C THR A 263 -2.79 57.77 -31.69
N GLN A 264 -3.65 58.35 -30.80
CA GLN A 264 -4.71 59.27 -31.25
C GLN A 264 -4.32 60.68 -30.90
N THR A 265 -4.03 61.45 -31.95
CA THR A 265 -4.07 62.91 -32.00
C THR A 265 -5.55 63.33 -32.16
N HIS A 266 -6.09 64.09 -31.20
CA HIS A 266 -6.82 65.36 -31.31
C HIS A 266 -7.34 65.79 -29.94
#